data_bd3cc88c8c84fce81a195c0ccac09791
#
_entry.id   bd3cc88c8c84fce81a195c0ccac09791
#
_cell.length_a   1.000
_cell.length_b   1.000
_cell.length_c   1.000
_cell.angle_alpha   90.00
_cell.angle_beta   90.00
_cell.angle_gamma   90.00
#
_symmetry.space_group_name_H-M   'P 1'
#
loop_
_entity.id
_entity.type
_entity.pdbx_description
1 polymer ?
#
loop_
_entity_poly.entity_id
_entity_poly.type
_entity_poly.pdbx_seq_one_letter_code
_entity_poly.pdbx_strand_id
1 'polypeptide(L)'
;KVLTVPVDTVHPNQFYPPKDVQDNPFSWSEWSAIFWLSLLLLILCGAWLYLRNRLKNNKPIITHIRIVKRVPAHEKALNQINVIKQQHVENQETQKAYYTQLTNTLREYIVSRFGFNAMEMTSMEIIERLREAGDQKMIDELKELFQTADLVKFAKYETLVNENDANLVNAINFIDLT
;
A
#
# COMPACT_ATOMS: atom_id res chain seq x y z
N LYS A 1 4.10 82.16 -6.59
CA LYS A 1 5.37 82.38 -7.36
C LYS A 1 5.04 82.26 -8.84
N VAL A 2 5.00 83.35 -9.57
CA VAL A 2 4.86 83.32 -11.01
C VAL A 2 6.20 82.98 -11.59
N LEU A 3 6.31 81.78 -12.27
CA LEU A 3 7.52 81.38 -12.99
C LEU A 3 7.60 82.23 -14.25
N THR A 4 8.62 83.05 -14.34
CA THR A 4 8.94 83.81 -15.53
C THR A 4 9.55 82.85 -16.56
N VAL A 5 8.89 82.70 -17.73
CA VAL A 5 9.40 81.95 -18.85
C VAL A 5 10.39 82.88 -19.59
N PRO A 6 11.62 82.44 -19.89
CA PRO A 6 12.55 83.22 -20.71
C PRO A 6 11.97 83.34 -22.10
N VAL A 7 11.66 84.57 -22.51
CA VAL A 7 11.23 84.88 -23.86
C VAL A 7 12.45 85.28 -24.65
N ASP A 8 12.62 84.67 -25.82
CA ASP A 8 13.68 85.03 -26.76
C ASP A 8 13.37 86.38 -27.35
N THR A 9 14.08 87.41 -26.95
CA THR A 9 13.93 88.79 -27.42
C THR A 9 14.79 89.09 -28.65
N VAL A 10 15.67 88.15 -29.07
CA VAL A 10 16.62 88.36 -30.18
C VAL A 10 15.97 88.03 -31.51
N HIS A 11 15.00 87.09 -31.56
CA HIS A 11 14.34 86.70 -32.78
C HIS A 11 12.81 86.79 -32.66
N PRO A 12 12.18 88.01 -32.61
CA PRO A 12 10.77 88.13 -32.22
C PRO A 12 9.78 87.62 -33.28
N ASN A 13 10.24 87.29 -34.50
CA ASN A 13 9.40 86.80 -35.59
C ASN A 13 9.59 85.30 -35.89
N GLN A 14 10.30 84.58 -35.02
CA GLN A 14 10.53 83.13 -35.21
C GLN A 14 9.46 82.37 -34.42
N PHE A 15 8.46 81.86 -35.12
CA PHE A 15 7.46 81.01 -34.57
C PHE A 15 8.05 79.62 -34.44
N TYR A 16 8.14 79.12 -33.16
CA TYR A 16 8.51 77.73 -32.93
C TYR A 16 7.34 76.82 -33.38
N PRO A 17 7.64 75.73 -34.09
CA PRO A 17 6.60 74.80 -34.45
C PRO A 17 5.95 74.19 -33.23
N PRO A 18 4.69 73.72 -33.32
CA PRO A 18 4.04 73.09 -32.19
C PRO A 18 4.92 71.94 -31.72
N LYS A 19 5.02 71.81 -30.40
CA LYS A 19 5.82 70.75 -29.76
C LYS A 19 5.32 69.41 -30.23
N ASP A 20 6.27 68.58 -30.81
CA ASP A 20 5.95 67.23 -31.29
C ASP A 20 5.21 66.42 -30.22
N VAL A 21 4.20 65.68 -30.65
CA VAL A 21 3.51 64.72 -29.84
C VAL A 21 4.50 63.61 -29.54
N GLN A 22 4.72 63.34 -28.26
CA GLN A 22 5.63 62.30 -27.84
C GLN A 22 4.97 60.97 -28.17
N ASP A 23 5.43 60.29 -29.24
CA ASP A 23 5.04 58.93 -29.53
C ASP A 23 5.60 58.01 -28.47
N ASN A 24 4.71 57.40 -27.70
CA ASN A 24 5.08 56.43 -26.67
C ASN A 24 5.19 55.07 -27.31
N PRO A 25 6.38 54.54 -27.64
CA PRO A 25 6.51 53.27 -28.30
C PRO A 25 6.01 52.16 -27.40
N PHE A 26 5.25 51.21 -27.97
CA PHE A 26 4.75 50.06 -27.23
C PHE A 26 5.93 49.29 -26.64
N SER A 27 5.99 49.20 -25.32
CA SER A 27 7.03 48.47 -24.58
C SER A 27 6.50 47.12 -24.08
N TRP A 28 7.09 46.03 -24.57
CA TRP A 28 6.79 44.68 -24.09
C TRP A 28 7.03 44.50 -22.57
N SER A 29 7.95 45.28 -21.99
CA SER A 29 8.26 45.21 -20.57
C SER A 29 7.09 45.63 -19.68
N GLU A 30 6.27 46.58 -20.14
CA GLU A 30 5.10 47.03 -19.38
C GLU A 30 3.97 46.01 -19.34
N TRP A 31 3.84 45.21 -20.40
CA TRP A 31 2.84 44.16 -20.52
C TRP A 31 3.27 42.84 -19.88
N SER A 32 4.57 42.65 -19.61
CA SER A 32 5.09 41.43 -19.04
C SER A 32 4.48 41.11 -17.66
N ALA A 33 4.32 42.12 -16.82
CA ALA A 33 3.71 41.97 -15.49
C ALA A 33 2.24 41.50 -15.58
N ILE A 34 1.48 42.07 -16.53
CA ILE A 34 0.07 41.71 -16.76
C ILE A 34 -0.01 40.28 -17.30
N PHE A 35 0.90 39.88 -18.19
CA PHE A 35 0.96 38.52 -18.73
C PHE A 35 1.25 37.49 -17.65
N TRP A 36 2.24 37.72 -16.80
CA TRP A 36 2.57 36.80 -15.69
C TRP A 36 1.45 36.73 -14.65
N LEU A 37 0.79 37.85 -14.36
CA LEU A 37 -0.32 37.88 -13.44
C LEU A 37 -1.54 37.12 -13.96
N SER A 38 -1.84 37.24 -15.27
CA SER A 38 -2.91 36.47 -15.92
C SER A 38 -2.62 34.98 -15.94
N LEU A 39 -1.37 34.57 -16.21
CA LEU A 39 -0.94 33.19 -16.17
C LEU A 39 -1.08 32.58 -14.78
N LEU A 40 -0.67 33.31 -13.74
CA LEU A 40 -0.80 32.90 -12.35
C LEU A 40 -2.27 32.70 -11.96
N LEU A 41 -3.14 33.63 -12.36
CA LEU A 41 -4.59 33.53 -12.10
C LEU A 41 -5.20 32.31 -12.81
N LEU A 42 -4.75 31.99 -14.02
CA LEU A 42 -5.21 30.81 -14.76
C LEU A 42 -4.80 29.52 -14.06
N ILE A 43 -3.56 29.44 -13.56
CA ILE A 43 -3.06 28.30 -12.78
C ILE A 43 -3.88 28.12 -11.48
N LEU A 44 -4.13 29.20 -10.75
CA LEU A 44 -4.94 29.17 -9.51
C LEU A 44 -6.38 28.73 -9.79
N CYS A 45 -6.99 29.20 -10.87
CA CYS A 45 -8.33 28.79 -11.27
C CYS A 45 -8.35 27.31 -11.65
N GLY A 46 -7.37 26.83 -12.41
CA GLY A 46 -7.21 25.41 -12.75
C GLY A 46 -7.05 24.53 -11.51
N ALA A 47 -6.20 24.93 -10.59
CA ALA A 47 -6.00 24.23 -9.32
C ALA A 47 -7.29 24.21 -8.47
N TRP A 48 -8.02 25.33 -8.39
CA TRP A 48 -9.30 25.40 -7.68
C TRP A 48 -10.36 24.50 -8.30
N LEU A 49 -10.50 24.49 -9.63
CA LEU A 49 -11.42 23.60 -10.34
C LEU A 49 -11.04 22.13 -10.15
N TYR A 50 -9.76 21.80 -10.19
CA TYR A 50 -9.25 20.44 -9.93
C TYR A 50 -9.58 19.99 -8.50
N LEU A 51 -9.31 20.84 -7.49
CA LEU A 51 -9.63 20.55 -6.09
C LEU A 51 -11.13 20.40 -5.87
N ARG A 52 -11.93 21.32 -6.44
CA ARG A 52 -13.39 21.27 -6.34
C ARG A 52 -13.96 19.98 -6.95
N ASN A 53 -13.48 19.58 -8.13
CA ASN A 53 -13.92 18.35 -8.78
C ASN A 53 -13.50 17.11 -7.97
N ARG A 54 -12.30 17.14 -7.39
CA ARG A 54 -11.78 16.05 -6.55
C ARG A 54 -12.56 15.93 -5.24
N LEU A 55 -12.89 17.04 -4.60
CA LEU A 55 -13.70 17.06 -3.38
C LEU A 55 -15.16 16.61 -3.66
N LYS A 56 -15.73 17.06 -4.78
CA LYS A 56 -17.08 16.64 -5.19
C LYS A 56 -17.16 15.14 -5.46
N ASN A 57 -16.09 14.53 -5.94
CA ASN A 57 -16.01 13.10 -6.20
C ASN A 57 -15.60 12.27 -4.97
N ASN A 58 -15.55 12.85 -3.76
CA ASN A 58 -15.14 12.21 -2.51
C ASN A 58 -13.82 11.43 -2.59
N LYS A 59 -12.91 11.83 -3.48
CA LYS A 59 -11.58 11.21 -3.57
C LYS A 59 -10.68 11.85 -2.51
N PRO A 60 -10.25 11.13 -1.49
CA PRO A 60 -9.39 11.68 -0.44
C PRO A 60 -8.07 12.16 -1.06
N ILE A 61 -7.63 13.36 -0.67
CA ILE A 61 -6.36 13.97 -1.12
C ILE A 61 -5.18 13.15 -0.62
N ILE A 62 -5.33 12.54 0.55
CA ILE A 62 -4.37 11.61 1.13
C ILE A 62 -5.02 10.24 1.07
N THR A 63 -4.40 9.29 0.37
CA THR A 63 -4.78 7.89 0.49
C THR A 63 -4.60 7.54 1.96
N HIS A 64 -5.71 7.34 2.69
CA HIS A 64 -5.62 6.78 4.04
C HIS A 64 -4.85 5.47 3.92
N ILE A 65 -3.60 5.47 4.33
CA ILE A 65 -2.91 4.24 4.65
C ILE A 65 -3.79 3.64 5.75
N ARG A 66 -4.64 2.67 5.38
CA ARG A 66 -5.27 1.81 6.37
C ARG A 66 -4.12 1.22 7.16
N ILE A 67 -3.88 1.74 8.34
CA ILE A 67 -3.12 1.03 9.36
C ILE A 67 -4.01 -0.16 9.66
N VAL A 68 -3.87 -1.22 8.86
CA VAL A 68 -4.41 -2.53 9.18
C VAL A 68 -3.66 -2.87 10.46
N LYS A 69 -4.38 -2.82 11.59
CA LYS A 69 -3.86 -3.29 12.87
C LYS A 69 -3.37 -4.70 12.57
N ARG A 70 -2.04 -4.88 12.50
CA ARG A 70 -1.46 -6.19 12.19
C ARG A 70 -1.87 -7.09 13.35
N VAL A 71 -2.86 -7.92 13.11
CA VAL A 71 -3.22 -8.98 14.04
C VAL A 71 -1.94 -9.81 14.23
N PRO A 72 -1.52 -10.08 15.46
CA PRO A 72 -0.35 -10.92 15.71
C PRO A 72 -0.43 -12.22 14.90
N ALA A 73 0.71 -12.71 14.43
CA ALA A 73 0.74 -13.88 13.53
C ALA A 73 0.05 -15.10 14.16
N HIS A 74 0.24 -15.31 15.47
CA HIS A 74 -0.40 -16.40 16.22
C HIS A 74 -1.92 -16.26 16.29
N GLU A 75 -2.45 -15.07 16.57
CA GLU A 75 -3.90 -14.82 16.58
C GLU A 75 -4.55 -15.08 15.23
N LYS A 76 -3.88 -14.63 14.16
CA LYS A 76 -4.36 -14.87 12.79
C LYS A 76 -4.40 -16.37 12.50
N ALA A 77 -3.34 -17.10 12.83
CA ALA A 77 -3.25 -18.54 12.60
C ALA A 77 -4.28 -19.33 13.40
N LEU A 78 -4.43 -19.03 14.71
CA LEU A 78 -5.43 -19.67 15.57
C LEU A 78 -6.86 -19.43 15.09
N ASN A 79 -7.18 -18.22 14.65
CA ASN A 79 -8.50 -17.91 14.09
C ASN A 79 -8.77 -18.72 12.81
N GLN A 80 -7.78 -18.87 11.92
CA GLN A 80 -7.91 -19.71 10.72
C GLN A 80 -8.09 -21.19 11.09
N ILE A 81 -7.32 -21.71 12.05
CA ILE A 81 -7.47 -23.08 12.53
C ILE A 81 -8.85 -23.32 13.16
N ASN A 82 -9.38 -22.37 13.91
CA ASN A 82 -10.73 -22.48 14.47
C ASN A 82 -11.82 -22.57 13.38
N VAL A 83 -11.64 -21.90 12.26
CA VAL A 83 -12.53 -22.04 11.09
C VAL A 83 -12.40 -23.43 10.47
N ILE A 84 -11.16 -23.93 10.33
CA ILE A 84 -10.88 -25.27 9.78
C ILE A 84 -11.49 -26.36 10.67
N LYS A 85 -11.40 -26.21 11.99
CA LYS A 85 -11.99 -27.13 12.97
C LYS A 85 -13.50 -27.34 12.80
N GLN A 86 -14.21 -26.32 12.33
CA GLN A 86 -15.66 -26.39 12.13
C GLN A 86 -16.06 -27.10 10.83
N GLN A 87 -15.10 -27.46 9.97
CA GLN A 87 -15.38 -28.12 8.71
C GLN A 87 -15.72 -29.59 8.93
N HIS A 88 -16.81 -30.06 8.30
CA HIS A 88 -17.16 -31.48 8.26
C HIS A 88 -16.26 -32.20 7.24
N VAL A 89 -15.56 -33.22 7.73
CA VAL A 89 -14.60 -33.98 6.93
C VAL A 89 -15.16 -35.40 6.76
N GLU A 90 -15.92 -35.61 5.69
CA GLU A 90 -16.64 -36.87 5.47
C GLU A 90 -16.05 -37.74 4.36
N ASN A 91 -15.39 -37.13 3.38
CA ASN A 91 -14.89 -37.84 2.20
C ASN A 91 -13.45 -37.40 1.86
N GLN A 92 -12.82 -38.11 0.94
CA GLN A 92 -11.43 -37.88 0.54
C GLN A 92 -11.20 -36.45 -0.02
N GLU A 93 -12.15 -35.85 -0.72
CA GLU A 93 -12.02 -34.51 -1.26
C GLU A 93 -12.05 -33.45 -0.13
N THR A 94 -12.96 -33.64 0.84
CA THR A 94 -13.02 -32.77 2.01
C THR A 94 -11.81 -32.92 2.91
N GLN A 95 -11.25 -34.14 3.05
CA GLN A 95 -9.99 -34.39 3.76
C GLN A 95 -8.82 -33.68 3.06
N LYS A 96 -8.72 -33.77 1.75
CA LYS A 96 -7.69 -33.08 0.98
C LYS A 96 -7.77 -31.56 1.13
N ALA A 97 -8.99 -31.01 1.08
CA ALA A 97 -9.23 -29.59 1.27
C ALA A 97 -8.84 -29.13 2.69
N TYR A 98 -9.25 -29.91 3.71
CA TYR A 98 -8.90 -29.68 5.10
C TYR A 98 -7.39 -29.63 5.34
N TYR A 99 -6.64 -30.65 4.93
CA TYR A 99 -5.20 -30.69 5.10
C TYR A 99 -4.46 -29.66 4.25
N THR A 100 -5.01 -29.29 3.10
CA THR A 100 -4.47 -28.18 2.30
C THR A 100 -4.58 -26.86 3.04
N GLN A 101 -5.75 -26.56 3.62
CA GLN A 101 -5.96 -25.34 4.40
C GLN A 101 -5.10 -25.32 5.66
N LEU A 102 -5.06 -26.43 6.40
CA LEU A 102 -4.28 -26.56 7.61
C LEU A 102 -2.77 -26.34 7.36
N THR A 103 -2.22 -27.02 6.35
CA THR A 103 -0.79 -26.86 5.99
C THR A 103 -0.48 -25.46 5.47
N ASN A 104 -1.37 -24.83 4.72
CA ASN A 104 -1.19 -23.45 4.24
C ASN A 104 -1.20 -22.45 5.42
N THR A 105 -2.12 -22.62 6.38
CA THR A 105 -2.17 -21.78 7.59
C THR A 105 -0.88 -21.87 8.39
N LEU A 106 -0.37 -23.09 8.58
CA LEU A 106 0.90 -23.33 9.28
C LEU A 106 2.09 -22.71 8.51
N ARG A 107 2.14 -22.85 7.19
CA ARG A 107 3.19 -22.24 6.35
C ARG A 107 3.16 -20.72 6.42
N GLU A 108 1.97 -20.10 6.35
CA GLU A 108 1.82 -18.64 6.52
C GLU A 108 2.28 -18.17 7.91
N TYR A 109 1.95 -18.94 8.95
CA TYR A 109 2.40 -18.67 10.30
C TYR A 109 3.93 -18.73 10.40
N ILE A 110 4.54 -19.79 9.87
CA ILE A 110 6.00 -20.00 9.87
C ILE A 110 6.72 -18.83 9.15
N VAL A 111 6.21 -18.41 7.98
CA VAL A 111 6.73 -17.23 7.27
C VAL A 111 6.68 -15.99 8.17
N SER A 112 5.56 -15.78 8.83
CA SER A 112 5.36 -14.58 9.65
C SER A 112 6.17 -14.58 10.93
N ARG A 113 6.40 -15.75 11.52
CA ARG A 113 7.06 -15.92 12.83
C ARG A 113 8.58 -16.07 12.72
N PHE A 114 9.04 -16.89 11.77
CA PHE A 114 10.45 -17.26 11.62
C PHE A 114 11.15 -16.52 10.47
N GLY A 115 10.41 -15.84 9.59
CA GLY A 115 10.97 -14.95 8.57
C GLY A 115 11.55 -15.65 7.33
N PHE A 116 11.40 -16.97 7.16
CA PHE A 116 11.81 -17.67 5.94
C PHE A 116 10.59 -18.08 5.10
N ASN A 117 10.78 -18.21 3.78
CA ASN A 117 9.66 -18.44 2.85
C ASN A 117 9.20 -19.91 2.82
N ALA A 118 8.45 -20.33 3.87
CA ALA A 118 7.91 -21.69 3.99
C ALA A 118 6.86 -22.03 2.92
N MET A 119 6.33 -21.05 2.17
CA MET A 119 5.34 -21.31 1.12
C MET A 119 5.93 -22.00 -0.11
N GLU A 120 7.20 -21.79 -0.39
CA GLU A 120 7.91 -22.36 -1.55
C GLU A 120 8.75 -23.59 -1.18
N MET A 121 8.82 -23.93 0.10
CA MET A 121 9.62 -25.05 0.61
C MET A 121 8.79 -26.34 0.69
N THR A 122 9.45 -27.48 0.57
CA THR A 122 8.86 -28.79 0.86
C THR A 122 8.63 -28.95 2.37
N SER A 123 7.76 -29.89 2.75
CA SER A 123 7.48 -30.19 4.16
C SER A 123 8.76 -30.59 4.93
N MET A 124 9.65 -31.36 4.29
CA MET A 124 10.91 -31.78 4.92
C MET A 124 11.91 -30.63 5.11
N GLU A 125 12.04 -29.75 4.12
CA GLU A 125 12.91 -28.55 4.21
C GLU A 125 12.46 -27.62 5.33
N ILE A 126 11.13 -27.44 5.50
CA ILE A 126 10.57 -26.64 6.60
C ILE A 126 10.98 -27.24 7.96
N ILE A 127 10.78 -28.56 8.13
CA ILE A 127 11.11 -29.25 9.36
C ILE A 127 12.60 -29.16 9.68
N GLU A 128 13.45 -29.35 8.67
CA GLU A 128 14.91 -29.27 8.84
C GLU A 128 15.35 -27.87 9.29
N ARG A 129 14.75 -26.84 8.70
CA ARG A 129 15.05 -25.44 9.07
C ARG A 129 14.52 -25.05 10.47
N LEU A 130 13.40 -25.64 10.89
CA LEU A 130 12.85 -25.41 12.24
C LEU A 130 13.64 -26.13 13.34
N ARG A 131 14.34 -27.22 13.03
CA ARG A 131 15.17 -27.96 14.00
C ARG A 131 16.26 -27.11 14.65
N GLU A 132 16.70 -26.08 13.98
CA GLU A 132 17.70 -25.16 14.51
C GLU A 132 17.11 -24.17 15.55
N ALA A 133 15.79 -23.99 15.56
CA ALA A 133 15.11 -22.90 16.27
C ALA A 133 14.11 -23.35 17.35
N GLY A 134 13.77 -24.64 17.47
CA GLY A 134 12.67 -25.08 18.30
C GLY A 134 12.90 -26.35 19.14
N ASP A 135 11.90 -26.68 19.98
CA ASP A 135 11.89 -27.91 20.75
C ASP A 135 11.69 -29.13 19.85
N GLN A 136 12.55 -30.15 20.03
CA GLN A 136 12.59 -31.34 19.18
C GLN A 136 11.24 -32.09 19.17
N LYS A 137 10.56 -32.20 20.32
CA LYS A 137 9.27 -32.90 20.41
C LYS A 137 8.20 -32.21 19.57
N MET A 138 8.11 -30.90 19.67
CA MET A 138 7.14 -30.08 18.92
C MET A 138 7.39 -30.18 17.40
N ILE A 139 8.66 -30.22 17.01
CA ILE A 139 9.04 -30.33 15.60
C ILE A 139 8.73 -31.73 15.06
N ASP A 140 8.88 -32.79 15.88
CA ASP A 140 8.53 -34.14 15.48
C ASP A 140 6.99 -34.29 15.33
N GLU A 141 6.18 -33.70 16.20
CA GLU A 141 4.72 -33.64 16.08
C GLU A 141 4.31 -32.88 14.79
N LEU A 142 4.95 -31.75 14.50
CA LEU A 142 4.71 -30.99 13.27
C LEU A 142 5.11 -31.80 12.02
N LYS A 143 6.20 -32.57 12.09
CA LYS A 143 6.65 -33.44 11.01
C LYS A 143 5.62 -34.53 10.70
N GLU A 144 5.05 -35.18 11.73
CA GLU A 144 3.98 -36.17 11.58
C GLU A 144 2.76 -35.55 10.89
N LEU A 145 2.35 -34.36 11.30
CA LEU A 145 1.26 -33.63 10.67
C LEU A 145 1.52 -33.36 9.18
N PHE A 146 2.70 -32.84 8.83
CA PHE A 146 3.04 -32.59 7.42
C PHE A 146 3.10 -33.86 6.60
N GLN A 147 3.64 -34.95 7.15
CA GLN A 147 3.69 -36.26 6.46
C GLN A 147 2.26 -36.79 6.21
N THR A 148 1.38 -36.76 7.23
CA THR A 148 -0.02 -37.16 7.05
C THR A 148 -0.71 -36.29 6.00
N ALA A 149 -0.51 -34.99 6.05
CA ALA A 149 -1.05 -34.07 5.05
C ALA A 149 -0.58 -34.39 3.63
N ASP A 150 0.69 -34.70 3.44
CA ASP A 150 1.25 -35.05 2.15
C ASP A 150 0.69 -36.40 1.64
N LEU A 151 0.50 -37.39 2.52
CA LEU A 151 -0.16 -38.66 2.17
C LEU A 151 -1.60 -38.45 1.72
N VAL A 152 -2.38 -37.63 2.44
CA VAL A 152 -3.77 -37.31 2.07
C VAL A 152 -3.85 -36.57 0.76
N LYS A 153 -2.96 -35.59 0.53
CA LYS A 153 -2.97 -34.73 -0.66
C LYS A 153 -2.53 -35.46 -1.93
N PHE A 154 -1.55 -36.37 -1.83
CA PHE A 154 -0.87 -36.94 -2.99
C PHE A 154 -1.04 -38.46 -3.12
N ALA A 155 -1.18 -39.19 -2.01
CA ALA A 155 -1.29 -40.65 -2.00
C ALA A 155 -2.74 -41.16 -1.80
N LYS A 156 -3.71 -40.28 -1.78
CA LYS A 156 -5.14 -40.65 -1.52
C LYS A 156 -5.35 -41.41 -0.20
N TYR A 157 -4.50 -41.14 0.79
CA TYR A 157 -4.66 -41.69 2.12
C TYR A 157 -5.91 -41.11 2.80
N GLU A 158 -6.70 -41.96 3.43
CA GLU A 158 -7.88 -41.56 4.19
C GLU A 158 -7.54 -41.61 5.70
N THR A 159 -7.63 -40.48 6.35
CA THR A 159 -7.40 -40.36 7.78
C THR A 159 -8.64 -40.67 8.59
N LEU A 160 -8.43 -41.21 9.79
CA LEU A 160 -9.50 -41.38 10.76
C LEU A 160 -9.81 -40.02 11.45
N VAL A 161 -11.02 -39.89 11.97
CA VAL A 161 -11.45 -38.68 12.69
C VAL A 161 -10.48 -38.35 13.84
N ASN A 162 -10.05 -39.36 14.58
CA ASN A 162 -9.09 -39.21 15.68
C ASN A 162 -7.72 -38.68 15.22
N GLU A 163 -7.27 -39.05 14.02
CA GLU A 163 -6.02 -38.55 13.44
C GLU A 163 -6.17 -37.08 13.03
N ASN A 164 -7.33 -36.69 12.50
CA ASN A 164 -7.61 -35.30 12.16
C ASN A 164 -7.59 -34.40 13.40
N ASP A 165 -8.22 -34.87 14.48
CA ASP A 165 -8.24 -34.13 15.75
C ASP A 165 -6.83 -34.04 16.38
N ALA A 166 -6.04 -35.13 16.35
CA ALA A 166 -4.66 -35.12 16.83
C ALA A 166 -3.79 -34.14 16.04
N ASN A 167 -3.87 -34.17 14.72
CA ASN A 167 -3.14 -33.24 13.86
C ASN A 167 -3.54 -31.79 14.07
N LEU A 168 -4.83 -31.53 14.32
CA LEU A 168 -5.30 -30.19 14.66
C LEU A 168 -4.72 -29.71 16.00
N VAL A 169 -4.71 -30.57 17.02
CA VAL A 169 -4.11 -30.26 18.33
C VAL A 169 -2.61 -29.99 18.18
N ASN A 170 -1.89 -30.79 17.40
CA ASN A 170 -0.46 -30.59 17.13
C ASN A 170 -0.21 -29.23 16.44
N ALA A 171 -1.09 -28.84 15.50
CA ALA A 171 -1.01 -27.53 14.85
C ALA A 171 -1.22 -26.36 15.84
N ILE A 172 -2.19 -26.48 16.74
CA ILE A 172 -2.47 -25.47 17.77
C ILE A 172 -1.28 -25.39 18.75
N ASN A 173 -0.80 -26.52 19.24
CA ASN A 173 0.35 -26.56 20.15
C ASN A 173 1.60 -25.92 19.55
N PHE A 174 1.86 -26.16 18.26
CA PHE A 174 2.96 -25.55 17.56
C PHE A 174 2.85 -24.01 17.55
N ILE A 175 1.66 -23.47 17.31
CA ILE A 175 1.44 -22.02 17.26
C ILE A 175 1.52 -21.40 18.66
N ASP A 176 1.00 -22.07 19.69
CA ASP A 176 0.95 -21.57 21.07
C ASP A 176 2.33 -21.59 21.75
N LEU A 177 3.18 -22.56 21.40
CA LEU A 177 4.51 -22.72 22.00
C LEU A 177 5.61 -21.90 21.28
N THR A 178 5.33 -21.33 20.11
CA THR A 178 6.30 -20.55 19.32
C THR A 178 5.92 -19.09 19.20
#